data_158fe9b780d46df5529e21007250761c
#
_entry.id   158fe9b780d46df5529e21007250761c
#
_cell.length_a   1.000
_cell.length_b   1.000
_cell.length_c   1.000
_cell.angle_alpha   90.00
_cell.angle_beta   90.00
_cell.angle_gamma   90.00
#
_symmetry.space_group_name_H-M   'P 1'
#
loop_
_entity.id
_entity.type
_entity.pdbx_description
1 polymer ?
#
loop_
_entity_poly.entity_id
_entity_poly.type
_entity_poly.pdbx_seq_one_letter_code
_entity_poly.pdbx_strand_id
1 'polypeptide(L)' 'MTRGKSTAHATVFPGNGRTTVTWYFDGQMDRAENYETMELALARADHIHGILLRDGWTDVGEPSP' A
#
# COMPACT_ATOMS: atom_id res chain seq x y z
N MET A 1 6.43 4.47 -1.45
CA MET A 1 6.57 5.74 -0.73
C MET A 1 7.85 5.76 0.09
N THR A 2 8.41 6.91 0.28
CA THR A 2 9.63 7.05 1.08
C THR A 2 9.49 8.19 2.09
N ARG A 3 10.21 8.06 3.20
CA ARG A 3 10.36 9.11 4.20
C ARG A 3 11.78 8.98 4.78
N GLY A 4 12.65 9.93 4.44
CA GLY A 4 14.06 9.81 4.78
C GLY A 4 14.66 8.58 4.11
N LYS A 5 15.18 7.65 4.91
CA LYS A 5 15.73 6.39 4.40
C LYS A 5 14.73 5.23 4.44
N SER A 6 13.53 5.48 4.95
CA SER A 6 12.52 4.43 5.06
C SER A 6 11.70 4.33 3.78
N THR A 7 11.26 3.12 3.46
CA THR A 7 10.41 2.86 2.31
C THR A 7 9.13 2.17 2.75
N ALA A 8 8.06 2.40 2.01
CA ALA A 8 6.79 1.74 2.24
C ALA A 8 6.13 1.44 0.90
N HIS A 9 5.51 0.29 0.79
CA HIS A 9 4.71 -0.04 -0.39
C HIS A 9 3.65 -1.06 -0.02
N ALA A 10 2.69 -1.20 -0.92
CA ALA A 10 1.62 -2.17 -0.74
C ALA A 10 1.45 -2.98 -2.02
N THR A 11 1.07 -4.24 -1.87
CA THR A 11 0.71 -5.10 -3.00
C THR A 11 -0.75 -5.49 -2.87
N VAL A 12 -1.41 -5.64 -4.00
CA VAL A 12 -2.82 -6.03 -4.05
C VAL A 12 -2.92 -7.32 -4.86
N PHE A 13 -3.39 -8.39 -4.23
CA PHE A 13 -3.55 -9.68 -4.87
C PHE A 13 -5.01 -10.07 -4.92
N PRO A 14 -5.63 -10.06 -6.11
CA PRO A 14 -6.98 -10.58 -6.25
C PRO A 14 -6.95 -12.10 -6.12
N GLY A 15 -7.88 -12.63 -5.36
CA GLY A 15 -8.00 -14.07 -5.17
C GLY A 15 -9.43 -14.52 -5.33
N ASN A 16 -9.67 -15.81 -5.13
CA ASN A 16 -11.01 -16.36 -5.22
C ASN A 16 -11.85 -15.87 -4.04
N GLY A 17 -12.83 -15.00 -4.34
CA GLY A 17 -13.75 -14.51 -3.34
C GLY A 17 -13.18 -13.47 -2.39
N ARG A 18 -11.95 -13.02 -2.60
CA ARG A 18 -11.37 -11.99 -1.75
C ARG A 18 -10.17 -11.33 -2.42
N THR A 19 -9.83 -10.15 -1.94
CA THR A 19 -8.64 -9.43 -2.38
C THR A 19 -7.77 -9.18 -1.16
N THR A 20 -6.48 -9.48 -1.26
CA THR A 20 -5.55 -9.30 -0.15
C THR A 20 -4.65 -8.10 -0.44
N VAL A 21 -4.57 -7.20 0.53
CA VAL A 21 -3.65 -6.07 0.49
C VAL A 21 -2.56 -6.34 1.53
N THR A 22 -1.31 -6.33 1.09
CA THR A 22 -0.17 -6.54 1.97
C THR A 22 0.66 -5.27 2.04
N TRP A 23 0.99 -4.87 3.25
CA TRP A 23 1.75 -3.65 3.52
C TRP A 23 3.18 -4.00 3.90
N TYR A 24 4.13 -3.32 3.28
CA TYR A 24 5.56 -3.53 3.55
C TYR A 24 6.19 -2.22 3.99
N PHE A 25 7.04 -2.31 5.01
CA PHE A 25 7.86 -1.18 5.46
C PHE A 25 9.30 -1.65 5.52
N ASP A 26 10.17 -0.91 4.85
CA ASP A 26 11.60 -1.24 4.74
C ASP A 26 11.85 -2.66 4.24
N GLY A 27 11.02 -3.10 3.31
CA GLY A 27 11.14 -4.43 2.72
C GLY A 27 10.56 -5.56 3.56
N GLN A 28 10.03 -5.25 4.74
CA GLN A 28 9.46 -6.26 5.62
C GLN A 28 7.95 -6.15 5.65
N MET A 29 7.29 -7.30 5.61
CA MET A 29 5.84 -7.34 5.70
C MET A 29 5.38 -6.89 7.08
N ASP A 30 4.54 -5.85 7.10
CA ASP A 30 3.96 -5.35 8.36
C ASP A 30 2.62 -6.02 8.64
N ARG A 31 1.76 -6.07 7.64
CA ARG A 31 0.44 -6.67 7.78
C ARG A 31 -0.15 -7.06 6.44
N ALA A 32 -1.12 -7.94 6.48
CA ALA A 32 -1.93 -8.27 5.31
C ALA A 32 -3.40 -8.20 5.74
N GLU A 33 -4.24 -7.62 4.88
CA GLU A 33 -5.66 -7.48 5.13
C GLU A 33 -6.44 -8.05 3.96
N ASN A 34 -7.53 -8.74 4.25
CA ASN A 34 -8.40 -9.31 3.22
C ASN A 34 -9.68 -8.50 3.10
N TYR A 35 -10.12 -8.28 1.88
CA TYR A 35 -11.33 -7.55 1.57
C TYR A 35 -12.19 -8.37 0.63
N GLU A 36 -13.50 -8.19 0.72
CA GLU A 36 -14.43 -8.95 -0.12
C GLU A 36 -14.35 -8.58 -1.59
N THR A 37 -14.00 -7.33 -1.89
CA THR A 37 -13.94 -6.85 -3.27
C THR A 37 -12.67 -6.06 -3.52
N MET A 38 -12.28 -5.97 -4.79
CA MET A 38 -11.15 -5.13 -5.21
C MET A 38 -11.42 -3.66 -4.90
N GLU A 39 -12.67 -3.22 -5.03
CA GLU A 39 -13.02 -1.83 -4.73
C GLU A 39 -12.73 -1.46 -3.29
N LEU A 40 -13.10 -2.34 -2.35
CA LEU A 40 -12.84 -2.10 -0.94
C LEU A 40 -11.34 -2.08 -0.66
N ALA A 41 -10.60 -3.00 -1.28
CA ALA A 41 -9.15 -3.07 -1.11
C ALA A 41 -8.48 -1.79 -1.62
N LEU A 42 -8.86 -1.33 -2.80
CA LEU A 42 -8.29 -0.12 -3.38
C LEU A 42 -8.67 1.13 -2.58
N ALA A 43 -9.90 1.19 -2.08
CA ALA A 43 -10.33 2.30 -1.24
C ALA A 43 -9.51 2.37 0.05
N ARG A 44 -9.25 1.22 0.64
CA ARG A 44 -8.42 1.15 1.86
C ARG A 44 -6.99 1.56 1.57
N ALA A 45 -6.44 1.06 0.46
CA ALA A 45 -5.08 1.41 0.06
C ALA A 45 -4.95 2.92 -0.18
N ASP A 46 -5.93 3.52 -0.83
CA ASP A 46 -5.96 4.95 -1.08
C ASP A 46 -6.05 5.75 0.22
N HIS A 47 -6.86 5.28 1.16
CA HIS A 47 -7.01 5.92 2.46
C HIS A 47 -5.68 5.94 3.23
N ILE A 48 -5.00 4.80 3.27
CA ILE A 48 -3.71 4.69 3.95
C ILE A 48 -2.65 5.53 3.23
N HIS A 49 -2.69 5.55 1.90
CA HIS A 49 -1.78 6.38 1.11
C HIS A 49 -1.92 7.86 1.51
N GLY A 50 -3.16 8.34 1.67
CA GLY A 50 -3.41 9.70 2.11
C GLY A 50 -2.87 9.99 3.51
N ILE A 51 -3.01 9.02 4.43
CA ILE A 51 -2.47 9.15 5.78
C ILE A 51 -0.96 9.26 5.75
N LEU A 52 -0.30 8.42 4.94
CA LEU A 52 1.16 8.45 4.82
C LEU A 52 1.64 9.76 4.24
N LEU A 53 0.95 10.30 3.24
CA LEU A 53 1.31 11.61 2.69
C LEU A 53 1.26 12.70 3.75
N ARG A 54 0.25 12.67 4.62
CA ARG A 54 0.13 13.63 5.71
C ARG A 54 1.24 13.47 6.73
N ASP A 55 1.74 12.26 6.88
CA ASP A 55 2.79 11.94 7.85
C ASP A 55 4.20 12.22 7.31
N GLY A 56 4.30 12.80 6.13
CA GLY A 56 5.57 13.19 5.55
C GLY A 56 6.16 12.20 4.57
N TRP A 57 5.45 11.13 4.25
CA TRP A 57 5.89 10.20 3.21
C TRP A 57 5.65 10.82 1.85
N THR A 58 6.53 10.54 0.91
CA THR A 58 6.39 11.01 -0.47
C THR A 58 6.32 9.82 -1.41
N ASP A 59 5.58 9.98 -2.49
CA ASP A 59 5.54 8.95 -3.52
C ASP A 59 6.91 8.84 -4.16
N VAL A 60 7.35 7.60 -4.35
CA VAL A 60 8.55 7.34 -5.14
C VAL A 60 8.17 7.73 -6.56
N GLY A 61 8.87 8.70 -7.10
CA GLY A 61 8.62 9.10 -8.47
C GLY A 61 8.77 7.89 -9.36
N GLU A 62 7.69 7.53 -10.05
CA GLU A 62 7.76 6.45 -11.00
C GLU A 62 8.83 6.78 -12.02
N PRO A 63 9.82 5.92 -12.17
CA PRO A 63 10.72 6.12 -13.27
C PRO A 63 9.88 6.01 -14.52
N SER A 64 9.70 7.11 -15.17
CA SER A 64 9.01 7.07 -16.44
C SER A 64 9.73 6.10 -17.34
N PRO A 65 9.00 5.20 -17.92
CA PRO A 65 9.63 4.34 -18.90
C PRO A 65 10.17 5.16 -20.04
#